data_e10f2b13ca2abf904f8093d160233185
#
_entry.id   e10f2b13ca2abf904f8093d160233185
#
_cell.length_a   1.000
_cell.length_b   1.000
_cell.length_c   1.000
_cell.angle_alpha   90.00
_cell.angle_beta   90.00
_cell.angle_gamma   90.00
#
_symmetry.space_group_name_H-M   'P 1'
#
loop_
_entity.id
_entity.type
_entity.pdbx_description
1 polymer ?
#
loop_
_entity_poly.entity_id
_entity_poly.type
_entity_poly.pdbx_seq_one_letter_code
_entity_poly.pdbx_strand_id
1 'polypeptide(L)'
;YGWSGSKGNEGIQYLNVAKVQTGDEDEDGEENDDTMEQIRGISNIQTPLFNPANLADDDKINTLVRKNFMGEKFAIPESLASYVTKGRLVDMLDFSRTSFTKEFKTSISSIEKFDSLYPLAKMGSLIVGNPQYGANEKAIEGNPQSDYRYIRITDINEDGTLNDDWKTASTVELQYILEEGDILFARSGATAGKAFYYKNTYGKALYAGYLIRFKFDKSKVLPLYVYNVLCSDVYKDWVNKTKGGTARQNINSQQYCSFELPLPPMDIQKKIVEECETIEKERDELAKRISLIGKEKEKILAEAQSKADKTIRLDAAGFNVSIGRRILKNEIVENGMFDIYSANVYEPFGKTNHSILFDFTVPSVLWGIDGDWMVDFIDKDIRFCPTDHCGVIRVLDESVVLPYYLVYPLQKEGERLRFSRANRASTERIRSLALQVPSLEVQKEVVEKLRKYDAE
;
A
#
# COMPACT_ATOMS: atom_id res chain seq x y z
N TYR A 1 26.56 12.23 -0.73
CA TYR A 1 26.42 10.90 -1.31
C TYR A 1 25.82 9.98 -0.25
N GLY A 2 24.51 9.78 -0.30
CA GLY A 2 23.83 8.77 0.48
C GLY A 2 24.07 7.41 -0.18
N TRP A 3 24.70 6.50 0.51
CA TRP A 3 24.85 5.12 0.09
C TRP A 3 23.47 4.46 0.12
N SER A 4 22.78 4.37 -1.01
CA SER A 4 21.61 3.51 -1.11
C SER A 4 22.11 2.12 -1.43
N GLY A 5 21.74 1.11 -0.64
CA GLY A 5 22.20 -0.26 -0.76
C GLY A 5 21.76 -1.02 -2.02
N SER A 6 21.49 -0.33 -3.13
CA SER A 6 21.25 -0.93 -4.44
C SER A 6 22.59 -1.28 -5.07
N LYS A 7 23.03 -2.48 -4.79
CA LYS A 7 24.24 -3.07 -5.35
C LYS A 7 24.25 -2.91 -6.88
N GLY A 8 25.27 -2.22 -7.41
CA GLY A 8 25.57 -2.18 -8.84
C GLY A 8 25.12 -0.93 -9.61
N ASN A 9 24.31 -0.02 -9.05
CA ASN A 9 23.88 1.20 -9.75
C ASN A 9 24.99 2.27 -9.88
N GLU A 10 26.05 2.18 -9.09
CA GLU A 10 27.15 3.15 -9.07
C GLU A 10 28.38 2.70 -9.89
N GLY A 11 28.29 1.56 -10.57
CA GLY A 11 29.42 1.00 -11.33
C GLY A 11 30.50 0.35 -10.47
N ILE A 12 30.25 0.17 -9.18
CA ILE A 12 31.17 -0.46 -8.24
C ILE A 12 30.48 -1.71 -7.68
N GLN A 13 31.06 -2.87 -7.96
CA GLN A 13 30.57 -4.12 -7.41
C GLN A 13 31.65 -4.71 -6.50
N TYR A 14 31.27 -5.08 -5.27
CA TYR A 14 32.13 -5.86 -4.40
C TYR A 14 32.14 -7.31 -4.91
N LEU A 15 33.33 -7.78 -5.32
CA LEU A 15 33.52 -9.19 -5.60
C LEU A 15 33.85 -9.91 -4.29
N ASN A 16 33.06 -10.92 -3.96
CA ASN A 16 33.52 -11.93 -3.01
C ASN A 16 34.58 -12.78 -3.76
N VAL A 17 35.81 -12.39 -3.67
CA VAL A 17 36.92 -13.19 -4.20
C VAL A 17 37.15 -14.33 -3.22
N ALA A 18 37.38 -15.50 -3.77
CA ALA A 18 37.54 -16.76 -3.08
C ALA A 18 38.35 -16.68 -1.76
N LYS A 19 37.93 -17.48 -0.80
CA LYS A 19 38.64 -17.71 0.45
C LYS A 19 40.10 -18.07 0.13
N VAL A 20 41.04 -17.23 0.50
CA VAL A 20 42.47 -17.57 0.44
C VAL A 20 42.84 -18.12 1.81
N GLN A 21 43.25 -19.37 1.87
CA GLN A 21 43.90 -19.91 3.07
C GLN A 21 45.20 -19.13 3.25
N THR A 22 45.28 -18.30 4.27
CA THR A 22 46.58 -17.82 4.76
C THR A 22 47.11 -18.94 5.64
N GLY A 23 48.05 -19.67 5.09
CA GLY A 23 48.68 -20.75 5.82
C GLY A 23 49.59 -20.21 6.92
N ASP A 24 49.12 -20.32 8.14
CA ASP A 24 49.95 -20.50 9.29
C ASP A 24 49.53 -21.85 9.93
N GLU A 25 50.31 -22.88 9.73
CA GLU A 25 50.20 -24.16 10.42
C GLU A 25 50.63 -23.92 11.88
N ASP A 26 49.72 -24.11 12.81
CA ASP A 26 50.07 -24.18 14.21
C ASP A 26 50.89 -25.46 14.46
N GLU A 27 51.80 -25.41 15.45
CA GLU A 27 52.76 -26.48 15.78
C GLU A 27 52.11 -27.85 16.09
N ASP A 28 50.79 -27.94 16.19
CA ASP A 28 50.02 -29.15 16.47
C ASP A 28 49.23 -29.74 15.28
N GLY A 29 49.33 -29.17 14.08
CA GLY A 29 48.78 -29.77 12.88
C GLY A 29 47.23 -29.84 12.77
N GLU A 30 46.48 -29.08 13.57
CA GLU A 30 45.06 -28.95 13.43
C GLU A 30 44.73 -27.71 12.58
N GLU A 31 43.98 -27.91 11.47
CA GLU A 31 43.44 -26.83 10.62
C GLU A 31 42.42 -26.02 11.43
N ASN A 32 42.80 -24.82 11.86
CA ASN A 32 41.89 -23.87 12.46
C ASN A 32 41.02 -23.23 11.37
N ASP A 33 39.71 -23.53 11.34
CA ASP A 33 38.71 -23.07 10.38
C ASP A 33 38.39 -21.57 10.51
N ASP A 34 39.04 -20.83 11.42
CA ASP A 34 38.70 -19.44 11.79
C ASP A 34 39.53 -18.34 11.09
N THR A 35 40.49 -18.67 10.22
CA THR A 35 41.37 -17.69 9.55
C THR A 35 41.08 -17.51 8.07
N MET A 36 39.80 -17.33 7.71
CA MET A 36 39.44 -16.97 6.33
C MET A 36 39.28 -15.46 6.16
N GLU A 37 40.33 -14.75 5.74
CA GLU A 37 40.19 -13.36 5.31
C GLU A 37 39.37 -13.27 4.00
N GLN A 38 38.23 -12.59 4.05
CA GLN A 38 37.49 -12.23 2.84
C GLN A 38 38.21 -11.07 2.14
N ILE A 39 38.98 -11.38 1.11
CA ILE A 39 39.52 -10.33 0.20
C ILE A 39 38.34 -9.74 -0.57
N ARG A 40 37.97 -8.51 -0.24
CA ARG A 40 36.94 -7.75 -0.97
C ARG A 40 37.59 -7.09 -2.18
N GLY A 41 37.34 -7.62 -3.37
CA GLY A 41 37.70 -6.96 -4.63
C GLY A 41 36.62 -5.96 -5.07
N ILE A 42 37.04 -4.90 -5.75
CA ILE A 42 36.15 -3.95 -6.41
C ILE A 42 36.28 -4.14 -7.90
N SER A 43 35.19 -4.42 -8.60
CA SER A 43 35.18 -4.41 -10.06
C SER A 43 34.39 -3.20 -10.57
N ASN A 44 34.92 -2.54 -11.60
CA ASN A 44 34.22 -1.51 -12.32
C ASN A 44 33.35 -2.17 -13.40
N ILE A 45 32.04 -1.94 -13.32
CA ILE A 45 31.09 -2.42 -14.32
C ILE A 45 30.45 -1.25 -15.06
N GLN A 46 30.02 -1.49 -16.28
CA GLN A 46 29.28 -0.50 -17.03
C GLN A 46 27.89 -0.31 -16.40
N THR A 47 27.54 0.95 -16.12
CA THR A 47 26.24 1.36 -15.54
C THR A 47 25.71 2.60 -16.26
N PRO A 48 24.50 3.08 -15.97
CA PRO A 48 24.05 4.39 -16.41
C PRO A 48 24.98 5.53 -15.98
N LEU A 49 25.69 5.39 -14.84
CA LEU A 49 26.58 6.41 -14.33
C LEU A 49 27.83 6.59 -15.20
N PHE A 50 28.53 5.52 -15.55
CA PHE A 50 29.73 5.58 -16.37
C PHE A 50 30.05 4.26 -17.07
N ASN A 51 30.91 4.33 -18.09
CA ASN A 51 31.49 3.19 -18.79
C ASN A 51 32.99 3.11 -18.47
N PRO A 52 33.48 2.09 -17.74
CA PRO A 52 34.89 1.99 -17.37
C PRO A 52 35.81 1.76 -18.57
N ALA A 53 35.31 1.22 -19.67
CA ALA A 53 36.04 1.03 -20.90
C ALA A 53 36.11 2.30 -21.77
N ASN A 54 35.16 3.23 -21.61
CA ASN A 54 35.12 4.49 -22.35
C ASN A 54 34.58 5.60 -21.46
N LEU A 55 35.43 6.36 -20.80
CA LEU A 55 35.04 7.44 -19.89
C LEU A 55 34.40 8.65 -20.60
N ALA A 56 34.46 8.71 -21.92
CA ALA A 56 33.82 9.77 -22.72
C ALA A 56 32.53 9.28 -23.44
N ASP A 57 31.97 8.18 -23.01
CA ASP A 57 30.72 7.61 -23.53
C ASP A 57 29.58 8.58 -23.36
N ASP A 58 28.99 9.04 -24.46
CA ASP A 58 27.93 10.05 -24.47
C ASP A 58 26.59 9.58 -23.89
N ASP A 59 26.40 8.27 -23.79
CA ASP A 59 25.23 7.64 -23.18
C ASP A 59 25.40 7.42 -21.67
N LYS A 60 26.29 8.18 -21.00
CA LYS A 60 26.57 8.04 -19.56
C LYS A 60 26.43 9.37 -18.82
N ILE A 61 25.93 9.27 -17.59
CA ILE A 61 25.65 10.44 -16.73
C ILE A 61 26.91 11.27 -16.47
N ASN A 62 28.07 10.62 -16.20
CA ASN A 62 29.33 11.31 -15.97
C ASN A 62 29.72 12.22 -17.15
N THR A 63 29.51 11.77 -18.38
CA THR A 63 29.81 12.55 -19.59
C THR A 63 28.84 13.72 -19.73
N LEU A 64 27.56 13.53 -19.48
CA LEU A 64 26.57 14.61 -19.52
C LEU A 64 26.85 15.67 -18.43
N VAL A 65 27.24 15.26 -17.22
CA VAL A 65 27.66 16.17 -16.14
C VAL A 65 28.87 16.98 -16.57
N ARG A 66 29.90 16.34 -17.14
CA ARG A 66 31.09 17.03 -17.65
C ARG A 66 30.75 18.05 -18.74
N LYS A 67 29.94 17.65 -19.73
CA LYS A 67 29.50 18.56 -20.80
C LYS A 67 28.76 19.77 -20.25
N ASN A 68 27.89 19.54 -19.24
CA ASN A 68 27.17 20.64 -18.58
C ASN A 68 28.13 21.64 -17.88
N PHE A 69 29.15 21.15 -17.16
CA PHE A 69 30.15 21.99 -16.54
C PHE A 69 31.01 22.80 -17.54
N MET A 70 31.25 22.19 -18.72
CA MET A 70 32.00 22.87 -19.80
C MET A 70 31.12 23.82 -20.62
N GLY A 71 29.81 23.93 -20.31
CA GLY A 71 28.88 24.77 -21.07
C GLY A 71 28.51 24.23 -22.45
N GLU A 72 28.81 22.98 -22.72
CA GLU A 72 28.48 22.31 -23.97
C GLU A 72 26.98 22.03 -24.11
N LYS A 73 26.45 22.13 -25.32
CA LYS A 73 25.06 21.72 -25.61
C LYS A 73 25.02 20.21 -25.80
N PHE A 74 24.08 19.54 -25.12
CA PHE A 74 23.82 18.12 -25.28
C PHE A 74 22.33 17.82 -25.13
N ALA A 75 21.89 16.74 -25.76
CA ALA A 75 20.59 16.11 -25.50
C ALA A 75 20.75 15.01 -24.47
N ILE A 76 19.69 14.71 -23.70
CA ILE A 76 19.66 13.56 -22.80
C ILE A 76 19.24 12.35 -23.64
N PRO A 77 20.07 11.29 -23.73
CA PRO A 77 19.72 10.06 -24.43
C PRO A 77 18.46 9.42 -23.82
N GLU A 78 17.67 8.75 -24.64
CA GLU A 78 16.43 8.07 -24.22
C GLU A 78 16.72 7.03 -23.11
N SER A 79 17.85 6.32 -23.21
CA SER A 79 18.33 5.37 -22.21
C SER A 79 18.55 5.97 -20.81
N LEU A 80 18.75 7.28 -20.74
CA LEU A 80 19.01 8.01 -19.48
C LEU A 80 17.82 8.86 -19.04
N ALA A 81 16.73 8.91 -19.79
CA ALA A 81 15.59 9.79 -19.52
C ALA A 81 14.94 9.56 -18.13
N SER A 82 14.97 8.31 -17.63
CA SER A 82 14.50 7.95 -16.28
C SER A 82 15.46 8.32 -15.15
N TYR A 83 16.73 8.64 -15.44
CA TYR A 83 17.76 8.92 -14.44
C TYR A 83 18.23 10.36 -14.43
N VAL A 84 18.03 11.10 -15.53
CA VAL A 84 18.62 12.43 -15.74
C VAL A 84 17.55 13.41 -16.19
N THR A 85 17.49 14.55 -15.50
CA THR A 85 16.70 15.70 -15.92
C THR A 85 17.59 16.93 -15.98
N LYS A 86 17.24 17.93 -16.79
CA LYS A 86 17.95 19.21 -16.90
C LYS A 86 17.10 20.34 -16.39
N GLY A 87 17.64 21.15 -15.48
CA GLY A 87 16.97 22.31 -14.94
C GLY A 87 17.93 23.45 -14.68
N ARG A 88 17.38 24.66 -14.52
CA ARG A 88 18.18 25.80 -14.11
C ARG A 88 18.43 25.79 -12.60
N LEU A 89 19.62 26.19 -12.15
CA LEU A 89 19.96 26.23 -10.73
C LEU A 89 18.94 27.03 -9.91
N VAL A 90 18.42 28.12 -10.46
CA VAL A 90 17.43 28.97 -9.79
C VAL A 90 16.12 28.23 -9.52
N ASP A 91 15.75 27.30 -10.38
CA ASP A 91 14.53 26.47 -10.21
C ASP A 91 14.73 25.35 -9.18
N MET A 92 15.98 25.05 -8.85
CA MET A 92 16.36 24.06 -7.83
C MET A 92 16.49 24.67 -6.42
N LEU A 93 16.57 26.00 -6.32
CA LEU A 93 16.67 26.72 -5.05
C LEU A 93 15.28 26.85 -4.42
N ASP A 94 15.17 26.48 -3.15
CA ASP A 94 13.95 26.68 -2.38
C ASP A 94 13.99 27.99 -1.60
N PHE A 95 13.34 29.04 -2.14
CA PHE A 95 13.22 30.35 -1.51
C PHE A 95 12.00 30.46 -0.58
N SER A 96 11.22 29.41 -0.39
CA SER A 96 10.02 29.45 0.43
C SER A 96 10.31 29.38 1.95
N ARG A 97 11.57 29.13 2.33
CA ARG A 97 11.99 28.98 3.72
C ARG A 97 12.64 30.24 4.23
N THR A 98 12.29 30.65 5.45
CA THR A 98 12.87 31.81 6.16
C THR A 98 14.28 31.56 6.70
N SER A 99 14.74 30.29 6.71
CA SER A 99 16.13 29.93 7.05
C SER A 99 16.83 29.41 5.79
N PHE A 100 18.00 30.00 5.49
CA PHE A 100 18.90 29.50 4.44
C PHE A 100 19.46 28.14 4.80
N THR A 101 18.68 27.08 4.62
CA THR A 101 19.22 25.75 4.55
C THR A 101 19.72 25.51 3.13
N LYS A 102 20.99 25.12 3.01
CA LYS A 102 21.67 24.80 1.74
C LYS A 102 21.14 23.49 1.13
N GLU A 103 19.84 23.33 1.10
CA GLU A 103 19.22 22.13 0.50
C GLU A 103 18.87 22.45 -0.94
N PHE A 104 19.52 21.72 -1.85
CA PHE A 104 19.13 21.71 -3.25
C PHE A 104 18.06 20.66 -3.45
N LYS A 105 16.99 21.02 -4.16
CA LYS A 105 16.06 20.02 -4.69
C LYS A 105 16.82 19.17 -5.69
N THR A 106 17.12 17.93 -5.35
CA THR A 106 17.84 16.98 -6.20
C THR A 106 16.96 16.38 -7.29
N SER A 107 15.64 16.56 -7.20
CA SER A 107 14.69 16.23 -8.26
C SER A 107 13.90 17.49 -8.63
N ILE A 108 14.01 17.95 -9.86
CA ILE A 108 12.99 18.79 -10.49
C ILE A 108 11.87 17.82 -10.90
N SER A 109 11.21 17.25 -9.91
CA SER A 109 9.96 16.60 -10.20
C SER A 109 8.98 17.73 -10.51
N SER A 110 8.62 17.89 -11.76
CA SER A 110 7.43 18.63 -12.11
C SER A 110 6.32 18.11 -11.22
N ILE A 111 5.74 18.98 -10.37
CA ILE A 111 4.48 18.64 -9.71
C ILE A 111 3.55 18.27 -10.85
N GLU A 112 2.97 17.09 -10.83
CA GLU A 112 1.95 16.74 -11.80
C GLU A 112 0.89 17.82 -11.70
N LYS A 113 0.71 18.55 -12.80
CA LYS A 113 -0.35 19.55 -12.91
C LYS A 113 -1.58 18.83 -13.45
N PHE A 114 -2.74 19.32 -13.03
CA PHE A 114 -3.96 18.88 -13.65
C PHE A 114 -3.90 19.10 -15.18
N ASP A 115 -4.04 18.04 -15.94
CA ASP A 115 -4.38 18.16 -17.37
C ASP A 115 -5.86 18.53 -17.45
N SER A 116 -6.14 19.80 -17.61
CA SER A 116 -7.50 20.33 -17.49
C SER A 116 -7.83 21.29 -18.60
N LEU A 117 -9.03 21.14 -19.15
CA LEU A 117 -9.63 22.08 -20.10
C LEU A 117 -10.00 23.42 -19.43
N TYR A 118 -10.04 23.47 -18.09
CA TYR A 118 -10.43 24.65 -17.32
C TYR A 118 -9.22 25.33 -16.73
N PRO A 119 -9.29 26.68 -16.50
CA PRO A 119 -8.20 27.42 -15.89
C PRO A 119 -7.92 26.91 -14.48
N LEU A 120 -6.65 26.90 -14.10
CA LEU A 120 -6.22 26.59 -12.73
C LEU A 120 -6.34 27.84 -11.87
N ALA A 121 -6.88 27.67 -10.66
CA ALA A 121 -6.95 28.72 -9.65
C ALA A 121 -6.23 28.27 -8.38
N LYS A 122 -5.51 29.20 -7.74
CA LYS A 122 -4.91 28.96 -6.42
C LYS A 122 -5.99 28.85 -5.37
N MET A 123 -5.92 27.82 -4.54
CA MET A 123 -6.90 27.56 -3.48
C MET A 123 -7.10 28.78 -2.57
N GLY A 124 -6.04 29.53 -2.28
CA GLY A 124 -6.10 30.77 -1.50
C GLY A 124 -6.95 31.89 -2.14
N SER A 125 -7.19 31.88 -3.46
CA SER A 125 -8.07 32.87 -4.13
C SER A 125 -9.57 32.52 -4.05
N LEU A 126 -9.87 31.31 -3.60
CA LEU A 126 -11.22 30.73 -3.55
C LEU A 126 -11.81 30.73 -2.13
N ILE A 127 -11.09 31.23 -1.14
CA ILE A 127 -11.52 31.23 0.28
C ILE A 127 -12.11 32.58 0.71
N VAL A 128 -12.89 32.54 1.77
CA VAL A 128 -13.38 33.71 2.49
C VAL A 128 -12.48 33.95 3.71
N GLY A 129 -11.87 35.13 3.77
CA GLY A 129 -10.93 35.49 4.85
C GLY A 129 -9.61 34.72 4.78
N ASN A 130 -8.97 34.50 5.92
CA ASN A 130 -7.73 33.76 6.04
C ASN A 130 -7.96 32.37 6.62
N PRO A 131 -7.14 31.37 6.26
CA PRO A 131 -7.16 30.08 6.92
C PRO A 131 -6.95 30.22 8.42
N GLN A 132 -7.68 29.47 9.22
CA GLN A 132 -7.65 29.57 10.67
C GLN A 132 -7.12 28.28 11.30
N TYR A 133 -6.11 28.40 12.17
CA TYR A 133 -5.64 27.30 13.00
C TYR A 133 -6.65 27.03 14.12
N GLY A 134 -6.79 25.76 14.51
CA GLY A 134 -7.75 25.34 15.52
C GLY A 134 -7.34 25.68 16.96
N ALA A 135 -8.18 25.27 17.91
CA ALA A 135 -7.99 25.52 19.33
C ALA A 135 -6.82 24.71 19.91
N ASN A 136 -6.09 25.30 20.86
CA ASN A 136 -5.04 24.62 21.62
C ASN A 136 -5.57 24.12 22.98
N GLU A 137 -6.77 23.55 22.95
CA GLU A 137 -7.44 23.03 24.12
C GLU A 137 -7.06 21.57 24.42
N LYS A 138 -7.24 21.16 25.67
CA LYS A 138 -7.07 19.77 26.05
C LYS A 138 -8.31 18.97 25.65
N ALA A 139 -8.09 17.82 24.97
CA ALA A 139 -9.17 16.88 24.72
C ALA A 139 -9.53 16.12 25.99
N ILE A 140 -10.81 16.11 26.32
CA ILE A 140 -11.37 15.43 27.49
C ILE A 140 -12.55 14.55 27.09
N GLU A 141 -12.96 13.63 27.96
CA GLU A 141 -14.18 12.86 27.78
C GLU A 141 -15.38 13.79 27.76
N GLY A 142 -16.34 13.53 26.86
CA GLY A 142 -17.53 14.34 26.70
C GLY A 142 -18.75 13.50 26.39
N ASN A 143 -19.91 14.11 26.40
CA ASN A 143 -21.19 13.49 26.08
C ASN A 143 -21.61 13.83 24.64
N PRO A 144 -21.67 12.84 23.71
CA PRO A 144 -22.05 13.08 22.32
C PRO A 144 -23.41 13.75 22.10
N GLN A 145 -24.32 13.66 23.07
CA GLN A 145 -25.67 14.26 22.98
C GLN A 145 -25.69 15.74 23.33
N SER A 146 -24.78 16.23 24.18
CA SER A 146 -24.78 17.60 24.70
C SER A 146 -23.57 18.44 24.28
N ASP A 147 -22.43 17.83 24.14
CA ASP A 147 -21.16 18.54 23.98
C ASP A 147 -20.80 18.71 22.51
N TYR A 148 -19.80 19.58 22.25
CA TYR A 148 -19.21 19.73 20.93
C TYR A 148 -18.10 18.70 20.73
N ARG A 149 -18.11 18.00 19.59
CA ARG A 149 -17.01 17.11 19.24
C ARG A 149 -15.74 17.91 18.96
N TYR A 150 -14.64 17.58 19.62
CA TYR A 150 -13.33 18.19 19.38
C TYR A 150 -12.54 17.35 18.41
N ILE A 151 -12.55 17.74 17.12
CA ILE A 151 -11.90 16.98 16.03
C ILE A 151 -10.39 17.22 16.04
N ARG A 152 -9.62 16.13 16.19
CA ARG A 152 -8.15 16.12 16.17
C ARG A 152 -7.66 15.43 14.90
N ILE A 153 -6.38 15.58 14.57
CA ILE A 153 -5.76 14.90 13.42
C ILE A 153 -5.83 13.37 13.51
N THR A 154 -5.87 12.83 14.75
CA THR A 154 -6.01 11.39 15.03
C THR A 154 -7.41 10.84 14.84
N ASP A 155 -8.40 11.71 14.76
CA ASP A 155 -9.81 11.34 14.63
C ASP A 155 -10.23 11.17 13.17
N ILE A 156 -9.42 11.67 12.24
CA ILE A 156 -9.68 11.62 10.79
C ILE A 156 -9.06 10.34 10.20
N ASN A 157 -9.90 9.45 9.70
CA ASN A 157 -9.52 8.24 9.01
C ASN A 157 -8.90 8.53 7.63
N GLU A 158 -8.31 7.53 6.98
CA GLU A 158 -7.73 7.65 5.65
C GLU A 158 -8.77 7.96 4.55
N ASP A 159 -9.99 7.51 4.74
CA ASP A 159 -11.14 7.75 3.85
C ASP A 159 -11.84 9.09 4.09
N GLY A 160 -11.33 9.93 4.99
CA GLY A 160 -11.92 11.21 5.34
C GLY A 160 -13.14 11.14 6.27
N THR A 161 -13.44 9.99 6.83
CA THR A 161 -14.45 9.84 7.90
C THR A 161 -13.86 10.10 9.29
N LEU A 162 -14.70 10.20 10.30
CA LEU A 162 -14.25 10.29 11.70
C LEU A 162 -14.33 8.91 12.37
N ASN A 163 -13.31 8.59 13.18
CA ASN A 163 -13.32 7.40 14.02
C ASN A 163 -14.29 7.55 15.22
N ASP A 164 -14.42 6.47 16.01
CA ASP A 164 -15.32 6.42 17.16
C ASP A 164 -14.72 7.02 18.45
N ASP A 165 -13.46 7.49 18.45
CA ASP A 165 -12.84 8.14 19.63
C ASP A 165 -13.37 9.56 19.79
N TRP A 166 -14.54 9.66 20.42
CA TRP A 166 -15.26 10.92 20.59
C TRP A 166 -14.74 11.68 21.81
N LYS A 167 -14.23 12.89 21.61
CA LYS A 167 -13.74 13.79 22.66
C LYS A 167 -14.42 15.15 22.55
N THR A 168 -14.43 15.90 23.65
CA THR A 168 -14.72 17.34 23.66
C THR A 168 -13.51 18.15 24.06
N ALA A 169 -13.54 19.46 23.84
CA ALA A 169 -12.46 20.37 24.28
C ALA A 169 -12.72 20.80 25.73
N SER A 170 -11.65 21.05 26.50
CA SER A 170 -11.75 21.57 27.86
C SER A 170 -12.51 22.91 27.91
N THR A 171 -12.42 23.71 26.84
CA THR A 171 -13.16 24.96 26.67
C THR A 171 -13.68 25.06 25.24
N VAL A 172 -14.92 25.48 25.05
CA VAL A 172 -15.54 25.71 23.75
C VAL A 172 -15.49 27.17 23.40
N GLU A 173 -14.66 27.53 22.42
CA GLU A 173 -14.61 28.88 21.88
C GLU A 173 -15.40 28.95 20.56
N LEU A 174 -16.33 29.89 20.45
CA LEU A 174 -17.27 30.02 19.33
C LEU A 174 -16.57 30.18 17.96
N GLN A 175 -15.40 30.80 17.95
CA GLN A 175 -14.62 31.02 16.73
C GLN A 175 -14.14 29.73 16.05
N TYR A 176 -14.05 28.63 16.79
CA TYR A 176 -13.59 27.32 16.27
C TYR A 176 -14.74 26.37 15.92
N ILE A 177 -15.99 26.80 16.10
CA ILE A 177 -17.14 25.98 15.72
C ILE A 177 -17.18 25.85 14.20
N LEU A 178 -17.36 24.62 13.74
CA LEU A 178 -17.42 24.27 12.32
C LEU A 178 -18.80 24.52 11.75
N GLU A 179 -18.83 24.89 10.48
CA GLU A 179 -20.01 25.10 9.67
C GLU A 179 -20.00 24.17 8.45
N GLU A 180 -21.17 23.84 7.92
CA GLU A 180 -21.34 23.01 6.72
C GLU A 180 -20.47 23.51 5.55
N GLY A 181 -19.59 22.64 5.08
CA GLY A 181 -18.69 22.95 3.99
C GLY A 181 -17.31 23.49 4.41
N ASP A 182 -17.03 23.60 5.72
CA ASP A 182 -15.67 23.85 6.19
C ASP A 182 -14.75 22.68 5.82
N ILE A 183 -13.56 22.97 5.32
CA ILE A 183 -12.53 21.94 5.05
C ILE A 183 -11.38 22.13 6.03
N LEU A 184 -11.06 21.05 6.75
CA LEU A 184 -9.92 20.99 7.66
C LEU A 184 -8.74 20.30 7.01
N PHE A 185 -7.53 20.86 7.15
CA PHE A 185 -6.29 20.28 6.67
C PHE A 185 -5.37 19.94 7.83
N ALA A 186 -4.89 18.73 7.88
CA ALA A 186 -3.87 18.30 8.85
C ALA A 186 -2.50 18.89 8.48
N ARG A 187 -1.90 19.66 9.41
CA ARG A 187 -0.65 20.41 9.12
C ARG A 187 0.63 19.64 9.39
N SER A 188 0.65 18.64 10.24
CA SER A 188 1.88 18.08 10.78
C SER A 188 1.88 16.56 10.90
N GLY A 189 3.11 15.97 10.94
CA GLY A 189 3.34 14.55 11.12
C GLY A 189 2.98 13.70 9.93
N ALA A 190 2.80 12.41 10.14
CA ALA A 190 2.43 11.44 9.10
C ALA A 190 1.10 11.79 8.41
N THR A 191 0.19 12.45 9.14
CA THR A 191 -1.13 12.87 8.66
C THR A 191 -1.12 14.17 7.87
N ALA A 192 0.02 14.90 7.80
CA ALA A 192 0.09 16.17 7.05
C ALA A 192 -0.39 15.97 5.61
N GLY A 193 -1.29 16.81 5.15
CA GLY A 193 -1.93 16.72 3.85
C GLY A 193 -3.32 16.06 3.87
N LYS A 194 -3.72 15.36 4.93
CA LYS A 194 -5.09 14.87 5.02
C LYS A 194 -6.07 16.03 5.04
N ALA A 195 -7.15 15.90 4.29
CA ALA A 195 -8.27 16.84 4.28
C ALA A 195 -9.52 16.18 4.86
N PHE A 196 -10.33 16.96 5.54
CA PHE A 196 -11.60 16.53 6.09
C PHE A 196 -12.69 17.55 5.74
N TYR A 197 -13.78 17.09 5.14
CA TYR A 197 -14.94 17.90 4.80
C TYR A 197 -15.98 17.79 5.91
N TYR A 198 -16.30 18.91 6.55
CA TYR A 198 -17.28 18.91 7.62
C TYR A 198 -18.71 18.97 7.07
N LYS A 199 -19.55 18.04 7.56
CA LYS A 199 -21.01 17.96 7.31
C LYS A 199 -21.75 18.13 8.64
N ASN A 200 -22.86 18.82 8.64
CA ASN A 200 -23.69 18.99 9.85
C ASN A 200 -24.19 17.66 10.43
N THR A 201 -24.20 16.60 9.63
CA THR A 201 -24.51 15.22 10.08
C THR A 201 -23.53 14.67 11.12
N TYR A 202 -22.33 15.24 11.23
CA TYR A 202 -21.36 14.89 12.28
C TYR A 202 -21.70 15.51 13.66
N GLY A 203 -22.77 16.30 13.74
CA GLY A 203 -23.15 17.03 14.95
C GLY A 203 -22.31 18.28 15.18
N LYS A 204 -22.53 18.99 16.29
CA LYS A 204 -21.77 20.19 16.63
C LYS A 204 -20.29 19.84 16.87
N ALA A 205 -19.37 20.55 16.22
CA ALA A 205 -17.94 20.27 16.36
C ALA A 205 -17.08 21.53 16.34
N LEU A 206 -15.90 21.40 16.95
CA LEU A 206 -14.78 22.33 16.85
C LEU A 206 -13.50 21.51 16.56
N TYR A 207 -12.39 22.14 16.25
CA TYR A 207 -11.19 21.47 15.75
C TYR A 207 -9.91 21.93 16.45
N ALA A 208 -8.95 21.00 16.54
CA ALA A 208 -7.69 21.16 17.26
C ALA A 208 -6.63 21.95 16.47
N GLY A 209 -5.66 22.54 17.18
CA GLY A 209 -4.62 23.42 16.64
C GLY A 209 -3.66 22.80 15.60
N TYR A 210 -3.65 21.48 15.45
CA TYR A 210 -2.95 20.80 14.38
C TYR A 210 -3.75 20.69 13.06
N LEU A 211 -4.98 21.23 13.05
CA LEU A 211 -5.82 21.37 11.87
C LEU A 211 -5.93 22.84 11.48
N ILE A 212 -6.04 23.08 10.17
CA ILE A 212 -6.25 24.40 9.59
C ILE A 212 -7.58 24.40 8.86
N ARG A 213 -8.49 25.28 9.24
CA ARG A 213 -9.78 25.45 8.58
C ARG A 213 -9.71 26.37 7.40
N PHE A 214 -10.30 25.98 6.29
CA PHE A 214 -10.55 26.78 5.10
C PHE A 214 -12.04 26.92 4.88
N LYS A 215 -12.51 28.18 4.78
CA LYS A 215 -13.89 28.50 4.38
C LYS A 215 -13.87 28.93 2.90
N PHE A 216 -14.57 28.21 2.04
CA PHE A 216 -14.60 28.52 0.63
C PHE A 216 -15.72 29.47 0.26
N ASP A 217 -15.45 30.35 -0.70
CA ASP A 217 -16.43 31.27 -1.27
C ASP A 217 -17.38 30.49 -2.19
N LYS A 218 -18.58 30.20 -1.67
CA LYS A 218 -19.59 29.39 -2.38
C LYS A 218 -20.10 30.06 -3.68
N SER A 219 -19.79 31.36 -3.89
CA SER A 219 -20.08 32.04 -5.15
C SER A 219 -19.05 31.74 -6.25
N LYS A 220 -17.86 31.28 -5.88
CA LYS A 220 -16.75 30.95 -6.79
C LYS A 220 -16.57 29.46 -6.98
N VAL A 221 -16.70 28.69 -5.88
CA VAL A 221 -16.42 27.26 -5.87
C VAL A 221 -17.28 26.53 -4.85
N LEU A 222 -17.76 25.34 -5.20
CA LEU A 222 -18.44 24.46 -4.26
C LEU A 222 -17.39 23.80 -3.33
N PRO A 223 -17.55 23.90 -1.99
CA PRO A 223 -16.60 23.27 -1.07
C PRO A 223 -16.46 21.76 -1.29
N LEU A 224 -17.54 21.06 -1.60
CA LEU A 224 -17.51 19.63 -1.87
C LEU A 224 -16.78 19.29 -3.18
N TYR A 225 -16.87 20.18 -4.21
CA TYR A 225 -16.05 20.05 -5.41
C TYR A 225 -14.55 20.16 -5.07
N VAL A 226 -14.16 21.14 -4.25
CA VAL A 226 -12.78 21.27 -3.79
C VAL A 226 -12.34 20.00 -3.06
N TYR A 227 -13.16 19.48 -2.14
CA TYR A 227 -12.84 18.27 -1.40
C TYR A 227 -12.63 17.06 -2.33
N ASN A 228 -13.47 16.89 -3.36
CA ASN A 228 -13.30 15.83 -4.35
C ASN A 228 -11.97 15.98 -5.13
N VAL A 229 -11.57 17.20 -5.46
CA VAL A 229 -10.25 17.46 -6.06
C VAL A 229 -9.11 17.08 -5.11
N LEU A 230 -9.27 17.31 -3.80
CA LEU A 230 -8.27 16.92 -2.78
C LEU A 230 -8.16 15.39 -2.58
N CYS A 231 -9.09 14.60 -3.11
CA CYS A 231 -8.98 13.14 -3.13
C CYS A 231 -8.14 12.61 -4.30
N SER A 232 -7.78 13.48 -5.27
CA SER A 232 -7.04 13.11 -6.48
C SER A 232 -5.58 12.74 -6.21
N ASP A 233 -4.99 11.95 -7.11
CA ASP A 233 -3.57 11.60 -7.04
C ASP A 233 -2.65 12.82 -7.28
N VAL A 234 -3.10 13.80 -8.06
CA VAL A 234 -2.39 15.08 -8.23
C VAL A 234 -2.22 15.82 -6.91
N TYR A 235 -3.26 15.87 -6.07
CA TYR A 235 -3.15 16.45 -4.74
C TYR A 235 -2.25 15.62 -3.82
N LYS A 236 -2.37 14.29 -3.83
CA LYS A 236 -1.50 13.40 -3.04
C LYS A 236 -0.03 13.59 -3.42
N ASP A 237 0.27 13.68 -4.71
CA ASP A 237 1.62 13.95 -5.21
C ASP A 237 2.11 15.32 -4.77
N TRP A 238 1.28 16.36 -4.88
CA TRP A 238 1.59 17.69 -4.38
C TRP A 238 1.91 17.68 -2.87
N VAL A 239 1.11 16.99 -2.07
CA VAL A 239 1.31 16.80 -0.62
C VAL A 239 2.68 16.15 -0.36
N ASN A 240 2.97 15.03 -1.03
CA ASN A 240 4.23 14.30 -0.85
C ASN A 240 5.45 15.16 -1.18
N LYS A 241 5.37 15.95 -2.24
CA LYS A 241 6.44 16.88 -2.64
C LYS A 241 6.56 18.09 -1.71
N THR A 242 5.44 18.57 -1.17
CA THR A 242 5.38 19.76 -0.29
C THR A 242 5.82 19.45 1.14
N LYS A 243 5.57 18.22 1.64
CA LYS A 243 5.98 17.79 3.00
C LYS A 243 7.49 17.93 3.25
N GLY A 244 8.33 17.83 2.21
CA GLY A 244 9.79 17.89 2.31
C GLY A 244 10.41 16.71 3.08
N GLY A 245 11.68 16.42 2.80
CA GLY A 245 12.45 15.31 3.40
C GLY A 245 12.96 15.54 4.84
N THR A 246 12.36 16.41 5.63
CA THR A 246 12.81 16.73 7.00
C THR A 246 12.12 15.84 8.04
N ALA A 247 12.78 15.64 9.18
CA ALA A 247 12.29 14.79 10.30
C ALA A 247 10.93 15.27 10.88
N ARG A 248 10.47 16.48 10.59
CA ARG A 248 9.14 17.01 10.93
C ARG A 248 8.43 17.47 9.67
N GLN A 249 7.67 16.59 9.08
CA GLN A 249 6.78 16.90 7.96
C GLN A 249 5.73 17.92 8.40
N ASN A 250 5.63 19.06 7.71
CA ASN A 250 4.65 20.09 8.01
C ASN A 250 4.26 20.86 6.75
N ILE A 251 2.95 21.11 6.57
CA ILE A 251 2.41 21.97 5.51
C ILE A 251 1.67 23.12 6.19
N ASN A 252 2.08 24.34 5.94
CA ASN A 252 1.44 25.53 6.52
C ASN A 252 0.30 26.05 5.65
N SER A 253 -0.47 27.03 6.20
CA SER A 253 -1.62 27.60 5.51
C SER A 253 -1.29 28.26 4.18
N GLN A 254 -0.12 28.89 4.05
CA GLN A 254 0.30 29.54 2.80
C GLN A 254 0.64 28.52 1.71
N GLN A 255 1.26 27.42 2.10
CA GLN A 255 1.52 26.31 1.18
C GLN A 255 0.20 25.72 0.66
N TYR A 256 -0.77 25.46 1.55
CA TYR A 256 -2.11 25.03 1.11
C TYR A 256 -2.78 26.04 0.19
N CYS A 257 -2.69 27.35 0.50
CA CYS A 257 -3.21 28.41 -0.37
C CYS A 257 -2.57 28.43 -1.76
N SER A 258 -1.35 27.94 -1.91
CA SER A 258 -0.63 27.88 -3.19
C SER A 258 -1.01 26.69 -4.08
N PHE A 259 -1.72 25.70 -3.56
CA PHE A 259 -2.22 24.57 -4.36
C PHE A 259 -3.15 25.09 -5.46
N GLU A 260 -2.88 24.65 -6.70
CA GLU A 260 -3.67 25.03 -7.88
C GLU A 260 -4.62 23.90 -8.24
N LEU A 261 -5.89 24.23 -8.43
CA LEU A 261 -6.94 23.29 -8.82
C LEU A 261 -7.73 23.81 -10.03
N PRO A 262 -8.29 22.92 -10.87
CA PRO A 262 -9.17 23.30 -11.97
C PRO A 262 -10.40 24.04 -11.44
N LEU A 263 -10.79 25.11 -12.13
CA LEU A 263 -11.97 25.88 -11.77
C LEU A 263 -12.97 25.90 -12.95
N PRO A 264 -13.77 24.84 -13.13
CA PRO A 264 -14.82 24.82 -14.12
C PRO A 264 -15.99 25.74 -13.70
N PRO A 265 -16.87 26.11 -14.64
CA PRO A 265 -18.13 26.80 -14.34
C PRO A 265 -18.96 26.07 -13.27
N MET A 266 -19.79 26.81 -12.54
CA MET A 266 -20.53 26.31 -11.38
C MET A 266 -21.49 25.13 -11.71
N ASP A 267 -22.06 25.12 -12.91
CA ASP A 267 -22.91 24.03 -13.39
C ASP A 267 -22.14 22.74 -13.60
N ILE A 268 -20.89 22.83 -14.07
CA ILE A 268 -19.97 21.69 -14.22
C ILE A 268 -19.51 21.20 -12.84
N GLN A 269 -19.18 22.11 -11.91
CA GLN A 269 -18.84 21.72 -10.54
C GLN A 269 -19.99 20.93 -9.89
N LYS A 270 -21.25 21.37 -10.06
CA LYS A 270 -22.44 20.66 -9.55
C LYS A 270 -22.55 19.25 -10.13
N LYS A 271 -22.39 19.09 -11.45
CA LYS A 271 -22.42 17.76 -12.08
C LYS A 271 -21.36 16.82 -11.52
N ILE A 272 -20.12 17.32 -11.37
CA ILE A 272 -19.02 16.51 -10.81
C ILE A 272 -19.36 16.09 -9.38
N VAL A 273 -19.89 17.01 -8.55
CA VAL A 273 -20.30 16.69 -7.18
C VAL A 273 -21.41 15.64 -7.16
N GLU A 274 -22.45 15.77 -7.99
CA GLU A 274 -23.55 14.82 -8.09
C GLU A 274 -23.09 13.43 -8.53
N GLU A 275 -22.17 13.35 -9.49
CA GLU A 275 -21.56 12.09 -9.94
C GLU A 275 -20.73 11.44 -8.80
N CYS A 276 -19.88 12.22 -8.12
CA CYS A 276 -19.09 11.72 -7.00
C CYS A 276 -19.99 11.22 -5.86
N GLU A 277 -21.02 11.97 -5.47
CA GLU A 277 -21.96 11.56 -4.42
C GLU A 277 -22.74 10.28 -4.80
N THR A 278 -23.05 10.10 -6.09
CA THR A 278 -23.67 8.86 -6.57
C THR A 278 -22.74 7.67 -6.42
N ILE A 279 -21.49 7.81 -6.86
CA ILE A 279 -20.48 6.78 -6.74
C ILE A 279 -20.19 6.44 -5.25
N GLU A 280 -20.12 7.45 -4.38
CA GLU A 280 -19.95 7.24 -2.94
C GLU A 280 -21.10 6.44 -2.33
N LYS A 281 -22.34 6.76 -2.69
CA LYS A 281 -23.53 6.00 -2.23
C LYS A 281 -23.49 4.55 -2.70
N GLU A 282 -23.21 4.33 -3.97
CA GLU A 282 -23.08 2.97 -4.53
C GLU A 282 -21.96 2.17 -3.83
N ARG A 283 -20.82 2.79 -3.59
CA ARG A 283 -19.71 2.19 -2.83
C ARG A 283 -20.16 1.80 -1.42
N ASP A 284 -20.83 2.70 -0.71
CA ASP A 284 -21.28 2.46 0.67
C ASP A 284 -22.36 1.37 0.74
N GLU A 285 -23.25 1.30 -0.25
CA GLU A 285 -24.23 0.22 -0.39
C GLU A 285 -23.56 -1.13 -0.66
N LEU A 286 -22.59 -1.16 -1.56
CA LEU A 286 -21.79 -2.37 -1.84
C LEU A 286 -21.00 -2.81 -0.62
N ALA A 287 -20.35 -1.89 0.11
CA ALA A 287 -19.62 -2.19 1.33
C ALA A 287 -20.54 -2.81 2.42
N LYS A 288 -21.76 -2.26 2.59
CA LYS A 288 -22.76 -2.83 3.49
C LYS A 288 -23.20 -4.23 3.04
N ARG A 289 -23.42 -4.43 1.73
CA ARG A 289 -23.80 -5.72 1.18
C ARG A 289 -22.72 -6.77 1.41
N ILE A 290 -21.44 -6.43 1.13
CA ILE A 290 -20.28 -7.30 1.41
C ILE A 290 -20.21 -7.67 2.89
N SER A 291 -20.41 -6.70 3.80
CA SER A 291 -20.41 -6.96 5.24
C SER A 291 -21.54 -7.89 5.66
N LEU A 292 -22.76 -7.73 5.10
CA LEU A 292 -23.88 -8.61 5.37
C LEU A 292 -23.64 -10.03 4.86
N ILE A 293 -23.17 -10.16 3.63
CA ILE A 293 -22.79 -11.48 3.04
C ILE A 293 -21.74 -12.16 3.92
N GLY A 294 -20.71 -11.43 4.37
CA GLY A 294 -19.69 -11.96 5.28
C GLY A 294 -20.28 -12.56 6.56
N LYS A 295 -21.19 -11.80 7.22
CA LYS A 295 -21.87 -12.27 8.44
C LYS A 295 -22.76 -13.50 8.18
N GLU A 296 -23.46 -13.53 7.04
CA GLU A 296 -24.30 -14.68 6.67
C GLU A 296 -23.45 -15.91 6.38
N LYS A 297 -22.34 -15.77 5.65
CA LYS A 297 -21.36 -16.83 5.44
C LYS A 297 -20.82 -17.36 6.77
N GLU A 298 -20.40 -16.48 7.68
CA GLU A 298 -19.93 -16.88 9.02
C GLU A 298 -20.98 -17.64 9.80
N LYS A 299 -22.25 -17.22 9.76
CA LYS A 299 -23.35 -17.91 10.43
C LYS A 299 -23.58 -19.32 9.88
N ILE A 300 -23.66 -19.47 8.55
CA ILE A 300 -23.81 -20.75 7.86
C ILE A 300 -22.68 -21.70 8.26
N LEU A 301 -21.45 -21.21 8.26
CA LEU A 301 -20.27 -22.00 8.59
C LEU A 301 -20.20 -22.38 10.08
N ALA A 302 -20.61 -21.48 10.98
CA ALA A 302 -20.69 -21.77 12.41
C ALA A 302 -21.76 -22.83 12.72
N GLU A 303 -22.93 -22.75 12.08
CA GLU A 303 -23.99 -23.75 12.19
C GLU A 303 -23.52 -25.14 11.69
N ALA A 304 -22.78 -25.18 10.56
CA ALA A 304 -22.20 -26.42 10.05
C ALA A 304 -21.14 -26.99 11.00
N GLN A 305 -20.27 -26.13 11.53
CA GLN A 305 -19.22 -26.52 12.48
C GLN A 305 -19.81 -27.09 13.79
N SER A 306 -20.96 -26.58 14.25
CA SER A 306 -21.64 -27.13 15.44
C SER A 306 -22.13 -28.57 15.24
N LYS A 307 -22.26 -29.01 13.99
CA LYS A 307 -22.67 -30.38 13.60
C LYS A 307 -21.47 -31.28 13.26
N ALA A 308 -20.23 -30.77 13.49
CA ALA A 308 -19.04 -31.56 13.21
C ALA A 308 -18.98 -32.80 14.12
N ASP A 309 -18.92 -33.97 13.51
CA ASP A 309 -18.95 -35.28 14.15
C ASP A 309 -17.75 -36.18 13.76
N LYS A 310 -16.93 -35.69 12.81
CA LYS A 310 -15.75 -36.40 12.33
C LYS A 310 -14.49 -35.58 12.48
N THR A 311 -13.39 -36.24 12.75
CA THR A 311 -12.05 -35.67 12.74
C THR A 311 -11.31 -36.18 11.53
N ILE A 312 -10.83 -35.28 10.67
CA ILE A 312 -9.94 -35.60 9.55
C ILE A 312 -8.51 -35.16 9.88
N ARG A 313 -7.53 -35.88 9.36
CA ARG A 313 -6.11 -35.53 9.48
C ARG A 313 -5.53 -35.32 8.09
N LEU A 314 -4.81 -34.23 7.89
CA LEU A 314 -4.24 -33.89 6.58
C LEU A 314 -2.99 -34.72 6.20
N ASP A 315 -2.47 -35.54 7.14
CA ASP A 315 -1.43 -36.55 6.86
C ASP A 315 -2.00 -37.91 6.38
N ALA A 316 -3.32 -38.06 6.35
CA ALA A 316 -3.97 -39.30 5.88
C ALA A 316 -3.85 -39.46 4.35
N ALA A 317 -3.96 -40.68 3.87
CA ALA A 317 -3.84 -41.04 2.45
C ALA A 317 -4.86 -40.37 1.52
N GLY A 318 -5.97 -39.84 2.08
CA GLY A 318 -6.97 -39.04 1.33
C GLY A 318 -6.54 -37.63 0.95
N PHE A 319 -5.33 -37.18 1.32
CA PHE A 319 -4.83 -35.84 1.06
C PHE A 319 -3.44 -35.87 0.44
N ASN A 320 -3.22 -34.98 -0.50
CA ASN A 320 -1.88 -34.63 -0.98
C ASN A 320 -1.56 -33.18 -0.57
N VAL A 321 -0.59 -33.04 0.34
CA VAL A 321 -0.14 -31.75 0.87
C VAL A 321 1.27 -31.47 0.35
N SER A 322 1.42 -30.42 -0.44
CA SER A 322 2.67 -30.06 -1.10
C SER A 322 2.93 -28.55 -1.03
N ILE A 323 4.08 -28.12 -1.48
CA ILE A 323 4.42 -26.71 -1.68
C ILE A 323 4.89 -26.49 -3.11
N GLY A 324 4.86 -25.27 -3.57
CA GLY A 324 5.41 -24.89 -4.85
C GLY A 324 6.94 -24.77 -4.87
N ARG A 325 7.47 -24.12 -5.90
CA ARG A 325 8.90 -23.87 -6.08
C ARG A 325 9.19 -22.37 -6.14
N ARG A 326 10.42 -22.00 -5.86
CA ARG A 326 10.86 -20.63 -6.08
C ARG A 326 10.74 -20.26 -7.56
N ILE A 327 10.11 -19.11 -7.82
CA ILE A 327 9.97 -18.50 -9.14
C ILE A 327 10.98 -17.36 -9.26
N LEU A 328 11.77 -17.35 -10.30
CA LEU A 328 12.74 -16.30 -10.56
C LEU A 328 12.08 -15.16 -11.35
N LYS A 329 12.59 -13.94 -11.20
CA LYS A 329 12.03 -12.75 -11.85
C LYS A 329 11.97 -12.89 -13.39
N ASN A 330 12.91 -13.59 -14.00
CA ASN A 330 12.96 -13.84 -15.44
C ASN A 330 11.95 -14.92 -15.92
N GLU A 331 11.29 -15.63 -15.02
CA GLU A 331 10.23 -16.59 -15.34
C GLU A 331 8.84 -15.95 -15.33
N ILE A 332 8.74 -14.71 -14.83
CA ILE A 332 7.48 -13.95 -14.80
C ILE A 332 7.32 -13.28 -16.16
N VAL A 333 6.22 -13.56 -16.82
CA VAL A 333 5.89 -13.04 -18.16
C VAL A 333 4.50 -12.41 -18.17
N GLU A 334 4.28 -11.43 -19.02
CA GLU A 334 3.04 -10.68 -19.07
C GLU A 334 1.84 -11.55 -19.51
N ASN A 335 2.04 -12.44 -20.48
CA ASN A 335 1.00 -13.29 -21.07
C ASN A 335 1.29 -14.79 -20.82
N GLY A 336 1.57 -15.17 -19.56
CA GLY A 336 1.81 -16.56 -19.18
C GLY A 336 0.53 -17.40 -19.09
N MET A 337 0.70 -18.73 -19.20
CA MET A 337 -0.40 -19.70 -19.14
C MET A 337 -0.86 -20.02 -17.71
N PHE A 338 -0.06 -19.71 -16.69
CA PHE A 338 -0.31 -20.07 -15.31
C PHE A 338 -0.23 -18.82 -14.44
N ASP A 339 -1.27 -18.57 -13.65
CA ASP A 339 -1.26 -17.56 -12.62
C ASP A 339 -0.37 -17.96 -11.44
N ILE A 340 0.49 -17.05 -10.97
CA ILE A 340 1.47 -17.36 -9.92
C ILE A 340 0.92 -16.93 -8.57
N TYR A 341 0.78 -17.89 -7.64
CA TYR A 341 0.37 -17.65 -6.26
C TYR A 341 1.54 -17.80 -5.29
N SER A 342 1.59 -16.94 -4.29
CA SER A 342 2.62 -16.92 -3.24
C SER A 342 1.97 -16.94 -1.85
N ALA A 343 2.54 -16.25 -0.86
CA ALA A 343 1.96 -16.14 0.48
C ALA A 343 0.58 -15.46 0.49
N ASN A 344 0.34 -14.50 -0.40
CA ASN A 344 -1.02 -14.06 -0.73
C ASN A 344 -1.62 -15.09 -1.71
N VAL A 345 -2.63 -15.83 -1.23
CA VAL A 345 -3.31 -16.86 -2.02
C VAL A 345 -4.63 -16.38 -2.62
N TYR A 346 -5.06 -15.14 -2.33
CA TYR A 346 -6.29 -14.56 -2.88
C TYR A 346 -6.07 -13.97 -4.28
N GLU A 347 -4.86 -13.47 -4.55
CA GLU A 347 -4.56 -12.80 -5.82
C GLU A 347 -3.23 -13.27 -6.39
N PRO A 348 -3.16 -13.61 -7.68
CA PRO A 348 -1.90 -13.91 -8.34
C PRO A 348 -1.07 -12.63 -8.49
N PHE A 349 0.25 -12.72 -8.28
CA PHE A 349 1.15 -11.56 -8.44
C PHE A 349 1.84 -11.50 -9.82
N GLY A 350 1.54 -12.42 -10.71
CA GLY A 350 2.09 -12.47 -12.07
C GLY A 350 1.71 -13.75 -12.79
N LYS A 351 2.28 -13.96 -13.96
CA LYS A 351 2.03 -15.15 -14.79
C LYS A 351 3.34 -15.81 -15.22
N THR A 352 3.30 -17.12 -15.48
CA THR A 352 4.45 -17.90 -16.00
C THR A 352 3.98 -18.91 -17.04
N ASN A 353 4.93 -19.43 -17.82
CA ASN A 353 4.66 -20.50 -18.79
C ASN A 353 4.91 -21.90 -18.23
N HIS A 354 5.37 -22.02 -17.00
CA HIS A 354 5.73 -23.30 -16.38
C HIS A 354 5.09 -23.44 -14.98
N SER A 355 4.51 -24.59 -14.71
CA SER A 355 4.07 -24.98 -13.37
C SER A 355 4.71 -26.31 -12.98
N ILE A 356 4.87 -26.52 -11.67
CA ILE A 356 5.26 -27.83 -11.13
C ILE A 356 4.04 -28.78 -11.00
N LEU A 357 2.85 -28.24 -11.16
CA LEU A 357 1.61 -29.02 -11.15
C LEU A 357 1.29 -29.44 -12.57
N PHE A 358 0.94 -30.71 -12.74
CA PHE A 358 0.65 -31.30 -14.05
C PHE A 358 -0.84 -31.63 -14.24
N ASP A 359 -1.55 -31.82 -13.13
CA ASP A 359 -2.98 -32.15 -13.15
C ASP A 359 -3.80 -31.00 -12.56
N PHE A 360 -4.67 -30.42 -13.36
CA PHE A 360 -5.58 -29.34 -12.97
C PHE A 360 -7.05 -29.79 -12.98
N THR A 361 -7.31 -31.07 -13.20
CA THR A 361 -8.68 -31.63 -13.17
C THR A 361 -9.20 -31.79 -11.74
N VAL A 362 -8.30 -31.71 -10.75
CA VAL A 362 -8.61 -31.80 -9.32
C VAL A 362 -8.53 -30.41 -8.71
N PRO A 363 -9.55 -29.96 -7.96
CA PRO A 363 -9.51 -28.67 -7.27
C PRO A 363 -8.43 -28.66 -6.19
N SER A 364 -7.98 -27.47 -5.83
CA SER A 364 -6.90 -27.27 -4.88
C SER A 364 -7.29 -26.27 -3.80
N VAL A 365 -6.87 -26.53 -2.55
CA VAL A 365 -6.92 -25.57 -1.45
C VAL A 365 -5.51 -25.01 -1.25
N LEU A 366 -5.36 -23.69 -1.33
CA LEU A 366 -4.11 -23.00 -1.17
C LEU A 366 -3.99 -22.45 0.25
N TRP A 367 -2.75 -22.36 0.75
CA TRP A 367 -2.48 -21.59 1.97
C TRP A 367 -1.17 -20.82 1.87
N GLY A 368 -1.12 -19.63 2.53
CA GLY A 368 0.10 -18.86 2.69
C GLY A 368 1.01 -19.47 3.76
N ILE A 369 2.28 -19.77 3.41
CA ILE A 369 3.25 -20.39 4.34
C ILE A 369 3.81 -19.35 5.31
N ASP A 370 4.04 -18.13 4.84
CA ASP A 370 4.55 -17.00 5.59
C ASP A 370 3.81 -15.71 5.18
N GLY A 371 3.74 -14.74 6.09
CA GLY A 371 2.89 -13.56 5.94
C GLY A 371 1.64 -13.65 6.81
N ASP A 372 0.59 -12.99 6.39
CA ASP A 372 -0.72 -13.11 7.01
C ASP A 372 -1.33 -14.46 6.68
N TRP A 373 -2.05 -15.05 7.66
CA TRP A 373 -2.68 -16.35 7.43
C TRP A 373 -3.83 -16.23 6.44
N MET A 374 -3.72 -16.93 5.33
CA MET A 374 -4.68 -16.92 4.22
C MET A 374 -4.88 -18.33 3.70
N VAL A 375 -6.13 -18.69 3.42
CA VAL A 375 -6.52 -19.96 2.78
C VAL A 375 -7.53 -19.66 1.70
N ASP A 376 -7.35 -20.22 0.52
CA ASP A 376 -8.25 -20.03 -0.60
C ASP A 376 -8.49 -21.32 -1.39
N PHE A 377 -9.47 -21.29 -2.27
CA PHE A 377 -9.91 -22.39 -3.10
C PHE A 377 -9.70 -22.08 -4.57
N ILE A 378 -9.04 -22.98 -5.29
CA ILE A 378 -8.96 -22.94 -6.75
C ILE A 378 -9.75 -24.12 -7.32
N ASP A 379 -10.73 -23.82 -8.17
CA ASP A 379 -11.58 -24.82 -8.80
C ASP A 379 -10.78 -25.62 -9.85
N LYS A 380 -11.35 -26.77 -10.25
CA LYS A 380 -10.80 -27.59 -11.32
C LYS A 380 -10.67 -26.79 -12.63
N ASP A 381 -9.76 -27.23 -13.47
CA ASP A 381 -9.45 -26.68 -14.79
C ASP A 381 -8.82 -25.28 -14.78
N ILE A 382 -8.60 -24.68 -13.60
CA ILE A 382 -7.85 -23.42 -13.44
C ILE A 382 -6.36 -23.73 -13.35
N ARG A 383 -5.57 -23.13 -14.27
CA ARG A 383 -4.13 -23.33 -14.35
C ARG A 383 -3.39 -22.33 -13.48
N PHE A 384 -2.60 -22.83 -12.54
CA PHE A 384 -1.81 -21.97 -11.65
C PHE A 384 -0.43 -22.56 -11.35
N CYS A 385 0.47 -21.74 -10.82
CA CYS A 385 1.82 -22.11 -10.37
C CYS A 385 2.02 -21.64 -8.93
N PRO A 386 2.09 -22.53 -7.94
CA PRO A 386 2.41 -22.15 -6.57
C PRO A 386 3.90 -21.90 -6.42
N THR A 387 4.26 -20.88 -5.60
CA THR A 387 5.65 -20.66 -5.20
C THR A 387 6.02 -21.47 -3.95
N ASP A 388 7.28 -21.40 -3.54
CA ASP A 388 7.78 -21.94 -2.26
C ASP A 388 7.18 -21.26 -1.00
N HIS A 389 6.39 -20.20 -1.18
CA HIS A 389 5.60 -19.53 -0.14
C HIS A 389 4.10 -19.87 -0.20
N CYS A 390 3.68 -20.70 -1.16
CA CYS A 390 2.31 -21.15 -1.36
C CYS A 390 2.23 -22.67 -1.21
N GLY A 391 1.44 -23.12 -0.24
CA GLY A 391 1.13 -24.51 -0.08
C GLY A 391 -0.13 -24.93 -0.85
N VAL A 392 -0.24 -26.21 -1.18
CA VAL A 392 -1.33 -26.79 -1.95
C VAL A 392 -1.80 -28.07 -1.28
N ILE A 393 -3.10 -28.14 -0.93
CA ILE A 393 -3.78 -29.35 -0.49
C ILE A 393 -4.70 -29.81 -1.61
N ARG A 394 -4.57 -31.07 -2.00
CA ARG A 394 -5.52 -31.75 -2.88
C ARG A 394 -6.23 -32.84 -2.11
N VAL A 395 -7.55 -32.83 -2.18
CA VAL A 395 -8.38 -33.85 -1.60
C VAL A 395 -8.50 -34.97 -2.63
N LEU A 396 -7.93 -36.15 -2.31
CA LEU A 396 -7.94 -37.32 -3.17
C LEU A 396 -9.19 -38.19 -2.95
N ASP A 397 -9.83 -38.04 -1.79
CA ASP A 397 -11.05 -38.76 -1.41
C ASP A 397 -12.12 -37.78 -0.90
N GLU A 398 -12.99 -37.36 -1.80
CA GLU A 398 -14.11 -36.46 -1.49
C GLU A 398 -15.25 -37.14 -0.70
N SER A 399 -15.15 -38.42 -0.43
CA SER A 399 -16.14 -39.11 0.43
C SER A 399 -16.04 -38.69 1.91
N VAL A 400 -14.97 -37.99 2.28
CA VAL A 400 -14.70 -37.55 3.65
C VAL A 400 -14.90 -36.05 3.82
N VAL A 401 -14.32 -35.24 2.91
CA VAL A 401 -14.43 -33.79 2.92
C VAL A 401 -14.43 -33.23 1.51
N LEU A 402 -15.30 -32.25 1.27
CA LEU A 402 -15.31 -31.51 0.00
C LEU A 402 -14.18 -30.48 -0.01
N PRO A 403 -13.41 -30.35 -1.10
CA PRO A 403 -12.29 -29.43 -1.20
C PRO A 403 -12.69 -27.98 -0.87
N TYR A 404 -13.80 -27.49 -1.41
CA TYR A 404 -14.31 -26.15 -1.13
C TYR A 404 -14.67 -25.95 0.35
N TYR A 405 -15.27 -26.98 1.01
CA TYR A 405 -15.59 -26.90 2.44
C TYR A 405 -14.34 -26.89 3.32
N LEU A 406 -13.26 -27.58 2.88
CA LEU A 406 -12.01 -27.70 3.65
C LEU A 406 -11.36 -26.34 3.96
N VAL A 407 -11.54 -25.34 3.10
CA VAL A 407 -11.02 -23.98 3.29
C VAL A 407 -11.38 -23.42 4.66
N TYR A 408 -12.63 -23.60 5.07
CA TYR A 408 -13.13 -23.00 6.31
C TYR A 408 -12.51 -23.61 7.59
N PRO A 409 -12.57 -24.92 7.86
CA PRO A 409 -11.95 -25.48 9.06
C PRO A 409 -10.43 -25.28 9.06
N LEU A 410 -9.78 -25.25 7.90
CA LEU A 410 -8.37 -24.96 7.79
C LEU A 410 -8.06 -23.48 8.15
N GLN A 411 -8.86 -22.54 7.66
CA GLN A 411 -8.73 -21.11 8.00
C GLN A 411 -8.87 -20.91 9.51
N LYS A 412 -9.91 -21.45 10.12
CA LYS A 412 -10.18 -21.35 11.55
C LYS A 412 -9.10 -21.98 12.43
N GLU A 413 -8.59 -23.13 12.03
CA GLU A 413 -7.55 -23.81 12.80
C GLU A 413 -6.21 -23.03 12.73
N GLY A 414 -5.89 -22.47 11.57
CA GLY A 414 -4.71 -21.63 11.42
C GLY A 414 -4.80 -20.31 12.21
N GLU A 415 -5.98 -19.68 12.28
CA GLU A 415 -6.27 -18.54 13.15
C GLU A 415 -6.05 -18.90 14.64
N ARG A 416 -6.60 -20.04 15.07
CA ARG A 416 -6.43 -20.57 16.43
C ARG A 416 -4.97 -20.79 16.79
N LEU A 417 -4.19 -21.31 15.84
CA LEU A 417 -2.75 -21.54 15.98
C LEU A 417 -1.91 -20.28 15.76
N ARG A 418 -2.53 -19.17 15.38
CA ARG A 418 -1.89 -17.86 15.11
C ARG A 418 -0.78 -17.95 14.07
N PHE A 419 -1.05 -18.64 12.97
CA PHE A 419 -0.11 -18.67 11.86
C PHE A 419 0.13 -17.25 11.34
N SER A 420 1.39 -16.94 11.05
CA SER A 420 1.85 -15.61 10.68
C SER A 420 3.28 -15.68 10.15
N ARG A 421 3.84 -14.55 9.72
CA ARG A 421 5.24 -14.46 9.32
C ARG A 421 6.22 -14.97 10.37
N ALA A 422 5.96 -14.69 11.64
CA ALA A 422 6.79 -15.16 12.75
C ALA A 422 6.50 -16.61 13.17
N ASN A 423 5.30 -17.13 12.83
CA ASN A 423 4.81 -18.46 13.18
C ASN A 423 4.32 -19.19 11.93
N ARG A 424 5.27 -19.59 11.09
CA ARG A 424 5.02 -20.09 9.73
C ARG A 424 4.16 -21.36 9.69
N ALA A 425 3.24 -21.40 8.73
CA ALA A 425 2.40 -22.56 8.41
C ALA A 425 3.15 -23.54 7.49
N SER A 426 4.20 -24.18 8.01
CA SER A 426 4.98 -25.15 7.23
C SER A 426 4.15 -26.38 6.82
N THR A 427 4.57 -27.05 5.76
CA THR A 427 3.92 -28.27 5.25
C THR A 427 3.75 -29.33 6.33
N GLU A 428 4.75 -29.54 7.20
CA GLU A 428 4.68 -30.51 8.30
C GLU A 428 3.60 -30.13 9.31
N ARG A 429 3.51 -28.84 9.67
CA ARG A 429 2.49 -28.35 10.60
C ARG A 429 1.09 -28.47 10.03
N ILE A 430 0.90 -28.17 8.74
CA ILE A 430 -0.38 -28.34 8.05
C ILE A 430 -0.76 -29.81 8.00
N ARG A 431 0.16 -30.71 7.65
CA ARG A 431 -0.09 -32.17 7.65
C ARG A 431 -0.51 -32.70 9.02
N SER A 432 0.05 -32.14 10.10
CA SER A 432 -0.27 -32.59 11.46
C SER A 432 -1.63 -32.12 11.97
N LEU A 433 -2.35 -31.25 11.23
CA LEU A 433 -3.63 -30.72 11.66
C LEU A 433 -4.70 -31.82 11.70
N ALA A 434 -5.52 -31.73 12.75
CA ALA A 434 -6.72 -32.52 12.93
C ALA A 434 -7.92 -31.57 12.87
N LEU A 435 -8.71 -31.65 11.81
CA LEU A 435 -9.82 -30.76 11.55
C LEU A 435 -11.15 -31.45 11.82
N GLN A 436 -12.05 -30.74 12.49
CA GLN A 436 -13.40 -31.20 12.74
C GLN A 436 -14.30 -30.86 11.55
N VAL A 437 -15.02 -31.84 11.01
CA VAL A 437 -15.90 -31.68 9.85
C VAL A 437 -17.25 -32.35 10.10
N PRO A 438 -18.36 -31.81 9.59
CA PRO A 438 -19.67 -32.46 9.64
C PRO A 438 -19.80 -33.54 8.54
N SER A 439 -20.94 -34.22 8.53
CA SER A 439 -21.28 -35.18 7.47
C SER A 439 -21.23 -34.53 6.07
N LEU A 440 -20.98 -35.34 5.03
CA LEU A 440 -20.95 -34.85 3.64
C LEU A 440 -22.25 -34.18 3.18
N GLU A 441 -23.39 -34.60 3.70
CA GLU A 441 -24.68 -34.01 3.39
C GLU A 441 -24.70 -32.55 3.86
N VAL A 442 -24.28 -32.30 5.10
CA VAL A 442 -24.15 -30.92 5.64
C VAL A 442 -23.13 -30.11 4.85
N GLN A 443 -21.99 -30.72 4.51
CA GLN A 443 -20.98 -30.00 3.70
C GLN A 443 -21.55 -29.61 2.33
N LYS A 444 -22.29 -30.48 1.64
CA LYS A 444 -22.92 -30.20 0.33
C LYS A 444 -23.91 -29.02 0.44
N GLU A 445 -24.79 -29.06 1.45
CA GLU A 445 -25.73 -27.95 1.69
C GLU A 445 -25.03 -26.63 1.92
N VAL A 446 -23.95 -26.64 2.69
CA VAL A 446 -23.15 -25.44 2.97
C VAL A 446 -22.47 -24.92 1.71
N VAL A 447 -21.79 -25.78 0.97
CA VAL A 447 -21.12 -25.42 -0.28
C VAL A 447 -22.11 -24.84 -1.30
N GLU A 448 -23.30 -25.42 -1.45
CA GLU A 448 -24.33 -24.90 -2.33
C GLU A 448 -24.78 -23.49 -1.92
N LYS A 449 -24.96 -23.23 -0.62
CA LYS A 449 -25.31 -21.91 -0.10
C LYS A 449 -24.19 -20.90 -0.31
N LEU A 450 -22.94 -21.27 0.00
CA LEU A 450 -21.80 -20.36 -0.13
C LEU A 450 -21.50 -19.98 -1.57
N ARG A 451 -21.59 -20.94 -2.51
CA ARG A 451 -21.39 -20.67 -3.96
C ARG A 451 -22.42 -19.68 -4.55
N LYS A 452 -23.60 -19.57 -3.96
CA LYS A 452 -24.55 -18.53 -4.36
C LYS A 452 -24.03 -17.12 -4.04
N TYR A 453 -23.39 -16.96 -2.89
CA TYR A 453 -22.78 -15.69 -2.51
C TYR A 453 -21.49 -15.35 -3.28
N ASP A 454 -20.78 -16.36 -3.80
CA ASP A 454 -19.59 -16.11 -4.63
C ASP A 454 -19.96 -15.63 -6.04
N ALA A 455 -21.19 -15.86 -6.48
CA ALA A 455 -21.71 -15.42 -7.76
C ALA A 455 -22.35 -14.00 -7.71
N GLU A 456 -22.61 -13.48 -6.51
CA GLU A 456 -23.13 -12.11 -6.25
C GLU A 456 -22.04 -11.06 -6.10
#